data_7e16735fe359c3009be9610433a3fe31
#
_entry.id   7e16735fe359c3009be9610433a3fe31
#
_cell.length_a   1.000
_cell.length_b   1.000
_cell.length_c   1.000
_cell.angle_alpha   90.00
_cell.angle_beta   90.00
_cell.angle_gamma   90.00
#
_symmetry.space_group_name_H-M   'P 1'
#
loop_
_entity.id
_entity.type
_entity.pdbx_description
1 polymer ?
#
loop_
_entity_poly.entity_id
_entity_poly.type
_entity_poly.pdbx_seq_one_letter_code
_entity_poly.pdbx_strand_id
1 'polypeptide(L)'
;HAMDPEAAREVRLAGCNNLYLSFDGVTARTNPKNHWEIPYALDSCRKTGTTVVFVPTVIKSINDHELGGIIRYAQKNMDVVHAVNFQPVSLTGRMGKGEREKYRITVPDCIQRIEEQTNGEVTVDDWFPVPSCMPLTNVIEAFSSKPKYELSIHFACGAGTYIFEDAETKKFVPLTKFCDIQGMLELFEDKAEEIRSGKNKYFTMLEVVRKLKGFVDTKKQPAGLDLAKMFGNILMKRSFDSVGSWHVKGLFLGMMHFQDKYNEDLERLQRCDIHYLTPDLRIVPF
;
A
#
# COMPACT_ATOMS: atom_id res chain seq x y z
N HIS A 1 -13.17 -14.45 -15.10
CA HIS A 1 -11.88 -15.17 -15.14
C HIS A 1 -11.30 -15.40 -13.74
N ALA A 2 -11.29 -14.41 -12.86
CA ALA A 2 -10.72 -14.56 -11.50
C ALA A 2 -11.46 -15.60 -10.62
N MET A 3 -12.72 -15.89 -10.91
CA MET A 3 -13.48 -16.94 -10.20
C MET A 3 -13.17 -18.36 -10.67
N ASP A 4 -12.61 -18.50 -11.86
CA ASP A 4 -12.23 -19.79 -12.43
C ASP A 4 -10.82 -20.18 -11.96
N PRO A 5 -10.65 -21.23 -11.15
CA PRO A 5 -9.34 -21.63 -10.65
C PRO A 5 -8.34 -22.02 -11.75
N GLU A 6 -8.80 -22.57 -12.87
CA GLU A 6 -7.92 -22.92 -13.99
C GLU A 6 -7.40 -21.65 -14.68
N ALA A 7 -8.27 -20.70 -15.02
CA ALA A 7 -7.85 -19.43 -15.58
C ALA A 7 -6.93 -18.64 -14.60
N ALA A 8 -7.21 -18.67 -13.31
CA ALA A 8 -6.37 -18.06 -12.29
C ALA A 8 -4.97 -18.73 -12.23
N ARG A 9 -4.91 -20.07 -12.39
CA ARG A 9 -3.67 -20.83 -12.46
C ARG A 9 -2.83 -20.49 -13.70
N GLU A 10 -3.46 -20.41 -14.87
CA GLU A 10 -2.77 -20.02 -16.09
C GLU A 10 -2.15 -18.63 -15.99
N VAL A 11 -2.89 -17.66 -15.44
CA VAL A 11 -2.40 -16.30 -15.19
C VAL A 11 -1.25 -16.32 -14.19
N ARG A 12 -1.33 -17.14 -13.14
CA ARG A 12 -0.25 -17.29 -12.16
C ARG A 12 1.01 -17.89 -12.79
N LEU A 13 0.87 -18.93 -13.63
CA LEU A 13 1.98 -19.56 -14.35
C LEU A 13 2.61 -18.62 -15.39
N ALA A 14 1.82 -17.71 -15.98
CA ALA A 14 2.33 -16.66 -16.87
C ALA A 14 3.15 -15.58 -16.12
N GLY A 15 3.26 -15.66 -14.77
CA GLY A 15 4.08 -14.76 -13.96
C GLY A 15 3.29 -13.70 -13.17
N CYS A 16 1.97 -13.70 -13.22
CA CYS A 16 1.16 -12.79 -12.43
C CYS A 16 1.17 -13.23 -10.95
N ASN A 17 1.76 -12.40 -10.10
CA ASN A 17 1.85 -12.66 -8.67
C ASN A 17 0.75 -11.96 -7.86
N ASN A 18 0.20 -10.89 -8.38
CA ASN A 18 -0.69 -9.97 -7.68
C ASN A 18 -1.90 -9.62 -8.54
N LEU A 19 -3.09 -9.73 -7.99
CA LEU A 19 -4.33 -9.35 -8.64
C LEU A 19 -4.86 -8.05 -8.02
N TYR A 20 -4.99 -7.00 -8.83
CA TYR A 20 -5.70 -5.77 -8.45
C TYR A 20 -7.19 -6.00 -8.70
N LEU A 21 -7.96 -6.13 -7.62
CA LEU A 21 -9.36 -6.48 -7.65
C LEU A 21 -10.22 -5.29 -7.21
N SER A 22 -11.11 -4.83 -8.11
CA SER A 22 -12.09 -3.79 -7.76
C SER A 22 -13.00 -4.28 -6.64
N PHE A 23 -13.09 -3.51 -5.57
CA PHE A 23 -13.90 -3.83 -4.39
C PHE A 23 -14.44 -2.55 -3.77
N ASP A 24 -15.47 -1.97 -4.39
CA ASP A 24 -15.96 -0.62 -4.08
C ASP A 24 -16.79 -0.55 -2.78
N GLY A 25 -17.09 -1.70 -2.14
CA GLY A 25 -17.81 -1.76 -0.89
C GLY A 25 -18.14 -3.18 -0.44
N VAL A 26 -18.60 -3.32 0.80
CA VAL A 26 -18.91 -4.61 1.43
C VAL A 26 -20.37 -5.04 1.20
N THR A 27 -21.19 -4.21 0.56
CA THR A 27 -22.59 -4.52 0.24
C THR A 27 -22.81 -4.57 -1.28
N ALA A 28 -23.84 -5.31 -1.70
CA ALA A 28 -24.23 -5.34 -3.11
C ALA A 28 -24.66 -3.97 -3.66
N ARG A 29 -25.04 -3.03 -2.78
CA ARG A 29 -25.42 -1.67 -3.15
C ARG A 29 -24.19 -0.82 -3.53
N THR A 30 -23.13 -0.92 -2.75
CA THR A 30 -21.89 -0.14 -2.91
C THR A 30 -20.89 -0.82 -3.84
N ASN A 31 -21.01 -2.13 -4.03
CA ASN A 31 -20.22 -2.92 -4.95
C ASN A 31 -21.12 -3.72 -5.95
N PRO A 32 -21.93 -3.06 -6.77
CA PRO A 32 -22.89 -3.75 -7.63
C PRO A 32 -22.24 -4.54 -8.76
N LYS A 33 -20.99 -4.25 -9.10
CA LYS A 33 -20.29 -4.88 -10.24
C LYS A 33 -19.99 -6.36 -9.98
N ASN A 34 -19.39 -6.65 -8.82
CA ASN A 34 -18.78 -7.96 -8.56
C ASN A 34 -18.92 -8.45 -7.12
N HIS A 35 -19.83 -7.89 -6.34
CA HIS A 35 -20.01 -8.25 -4.93
C HIS A 35 -20.12 -9.76 -4.70
N TRP A 36 -20.91 -10.46 -5.52
CA TRP A 36 -21.12 -11.90 -5.42
C TRP A 36 -19.92 -12.73 -5.92
N GLU A 37 -19.06 -12.16 -6.75
CA GLU A 37 -17.88 -12.82 -7.34
C GLU A 37 -16.70 -12.87 -6.37
N ILE A 38 -16.61 -11.90 -5.47
CA ILE A 38 -15.44 -11.70 -4.59
C ILE A 38 -15.03 -12.96 -3.80
N PRO A 39 -15.95 -13.67 -3.11
CA PRO A 39 -15.56 -14.87 -2.36
C PRO A 39 -14.93 -15.95 -3.25
N TYR A 40 -15.45 -16.14 -4.45
CA TYR A 40 -14.94 -17.12 -5.42
C TYR A 40 -13.58 -16.71 -6.01
N ALA A 41 -13.42 -15.41 -6.30
CA ALA A 41 -12.15 -14.89 -6.76
C ALA A 41 -11.05 -15.05 -5.69
N LEU A 42 -11.36 -14.76 -4.42
CA LEU A 42 -10.42 -14.97 -3.31
C LEU A 42 -10.07 -16.44 -3.13
N ASP A 43 -11.04 -17.35 -3.24
CA ASP A 43 -10.80 -18.79 -3.14
C ASP A 43 -9.88 -19.30 -4.28
N SER A 44 -10.10 -18.84 -5.50
CA SER A 44 -9.23 -19.15 -6.64
C SER A 44 -7.81 -18.61 -6.43
N CYS A 45 -7.67 -17.39 -5.91
CA CYS A 45 -6.37 -16.80 -5.59
C CYS A 45 -5.63 -17.57 -4.50
N ARG A 46 -6.33 -18.04 -3.45
CA ARG A 46 -5.75 -18.92 -2.42
C ARG A 46 -5.20 -20.21 -3.02
N LYS A 47 -5.98 -20.87 -3.86
CA LYS A 47 -5.60 -22.13 -4.51
C LYS A 47 -4.40 -21.99 -5.44
N THR A 48 -4.19 -20.82 -6.02
CA THR A 48 -3.10 -20.58 -6.98
C THR A 48 -1.89 -19.88 -6.37
N GLY A 49 -1.96 -19.42 -5.11
CA GLY A 49 -0.93 -18.64 -4.47
C GLY A 49 -0.78 -17.23 -5.08
N THR A 50 -1.85 -16.69 -5.67
CA THR A 50 -1.92 -15.33 -6.17
C THR A 50 -2.39 -14.42 -5.03
N THR A 51 -1.70 -13.32 -4.79
CA THR A 51 -2.11 -12.34 -3.78
C THR A 51 -3.08 -11.32 -4.35
N VAL A 52 -3.86 -10.67 -3.50
CA VAL A 52 -4.89 -9.72 -3.92
C VAL A 52 -4.65 -8.36 -3.28
N VAL A 53 -4.82 -7.32 -4.07
CA VAL A 53 -4.95 -5.93 -3.65
C VAL A 53 -6.38 -5.48 -3.95
N PHE A 54 -7.13 -5.09 -2.93
CA PHE A 54 -8.42 -4.43 -3.16
C PHE A 54 -8.21 -3.00 -3.63
N VAL A 55 -8.95 -2.61 -4.66
CA VAL A 55 -8.84 -1.28 -5.25
C VAL A 55 -10.23 -0.64 -5.30
N PRO A 56 -10.71 -0.11 -4.16
CA PRO A 56 -11.99 0.59 -4.11
C PRO A 56 -11.87 2.00 -4.71
N THR A 57 -12.76 2.32 -5.65
CA THR A 57 -13.00 3.70 -6.07
C THR A 57 -13.90 4.35 -5.04
N VAL A 58 -13.40 5.36 -4.33
CA VAL A 58 -14.15 6.03 -3.27
C VAL A 58 -14.89 7.24 -3.82
N ILE A 59 -16.21 7.26 -3.64
CA ILE A 59 -17.08 8.34 -4.09
C ILE A 59 -17.88 8.86 -2.90
N LYS A 60 -17.74 10.16 -2.61
CA LYS A 60 -18.49 10.82 -1.53
C LYS A 60 -20.00 10.60 -1.70
N SER A 61 -20.69 10.34 -0.62
CA SER A 61 -22.14 10.06 -0.55
C SER A 61 -22.59 8.75 -1.20
N ILE A 62 -21.67 7.93 -1.73
CA ILE A 62 -21.99 6.63 -2.31
C ILE A 62 -21.44 5.49 -1.47
N ASN A 63 -20.12 5.45 -1.27
CA ASN A 63 -19.44 4.37 -0.55
C ASN A 63 -18.40 4.85 0.49
N ASP A 64 -18.25 6.16 0.68
CA ASP A 64 -17.33 6.75 1.65
C ASP A 64 -17.64 6.38 3.12
N HIS A 65 -18.80 5.79 3.37
CA HIS A 65 -19.21 5.26 4.67
C HIS A 65 -18.82 3.79 4.89
N GLU A 66 -18.21 3.12 3.93
CA GLU A 66 -17.83 1.69 4.02
C GLU A 66 -16.31 1.45 4.07
N LEU A 67 -15.47 2.49 4.18
CA LEU A 67 -14.00 2.34 4.13
C LEU A 67 -13.48 1.44 5.27
N GLY A 68 -13.96 1.65 6.48
CA GLY A 68 -13.66 0.77 7.62
C GLY A 68 -14.15 -0.66 7.40
N GLY A 69 -15.33 -0.82 6.80
CA GLY A 69 -15.88 -2.12 6.43
C GLY A 69 -15.01 -2.87 5.42
N ILE A 70 -14.49 -2.17 4.40
CA ILE A 70 -13.55 -2.72 3.41
C ILE A 70 -12.26 -3.19 4.10
N ILE A 71 -11.70 -2.39 5.01
CA ILE A 71 -10.49 -2.77 5.76
C ILE A 71 -10.77 -4.01 6.62
N ARG A 72 -11.91 -4.07 7.31
CA ARG A 72 -12.31 -5.25 8.11
C ARG A 72 -12.54 -6.49 7.24
N TYR A 73 -13.06 -6.34 6.04
CA TYR A 73 -13.21 -7.45 5.10
C TYR A 73 -11.84 -7.94 4.61
N ALA A 74 -10.91 -7.04 4.32
CA ALA A 74 -9.54 -7.38 3.98
C ALA A 74 -8.84 -8.10 5.15
N GLN A 75 -9.03 -7.63 6.40
CA GLN A 75 -8.50 -8.27 7.62
C GLN A 75 -8.91 -9.75 7.72
N LYS A 76 -10.16 -10.04 7.47
CA LYS A 76 -10.67 -11.44 7.50
C LYS A 76 -10.07 -12.34 6.41
N ASN A 77 -9.43 -11.76 5.41
CA ASN A 77 -8.86 -12.43 4.25
C ASN A 77 -7.37 -12.13 4.07
N MET A 78 -6.64 -11.75 5.14
CA MET A 78 -5.21 -11.39 5.07
C MET A 78 -4.31 -12.54 4.61
N ASP A 79 -4.82 -13.76 4.60
CA ASP A 79 -4.14 -14.91 4.02
C ASP A 79 -3.95 -14.78 2.50
N VAL A 80 -4.76 -13.97 1.84
CA VAL A 80 -4.74 -13.73 0.40
C VAL A 80 -4.79 -12.24 0.03
N VAL A 81 -5.43 -11.39 0.85
CA VAL A 81 -5.51 -9.94 0.64
C VAL A 81 -4.39 -9.25 1.40
N HIS A 82 -3.44 -8.67 0.68
CA HIS A 82 -2.26 -8.05 1.27
C HIS A 82 -2.30 -6.53 1.31
N ALA A 83 -3.23 -5.93 0.57
CA ALA A 83 -3.39 -4.48 0.53
C ALA A 83 -4.82 -4.04 0.21
N VAL A 84 -5.14 -2.83 0.66
CA VAL A 84 -6.28 -2.04 0.18
C VAL A 84 -5.74 -0.71 -0.32
N ASN A 85 -5.91 -0.43 -1.61
CA ASN A 85 -5.47 0.82 -2.23
C ASN A 85 -6.70 1.65 -2.60
N PHE A 86 -7.12 2.53 -1.73
CA PHE A 86 -8.26 3.43 -1.94
C PHE A 86 -7.95 4.45 -3.04
N GLN A 87 -8.88 4.64 -3.94
CA GLN A 87 -8.77 5.60 -5.03
C GLN A 87 -9.91 6.62 -4.93
N PRO A 88 -9.68 7.79 -4.32
CA PRO A 88 -10.61 8.91 -4.44
C PRO A 88 -10.96 9.14 -5.89
N VAL A 89 -12.24 9.29 -6.19
CA VAL A 89 -12.76 9.33 -7.56
C VAL A 89 -12.19 10.48 -8.38
N SER A 90 -11.74 10.17 -9.60
CA SER A 90 -11.45 11.17 -10.63
C SER A 90 -12.73 11.47 -11.42
N LEU A 91 -13.12 12.73 -11.48
CA LEU A 91 -14.36 13.17 -12.10
C LEU A 91 -14.18 13.35 -13.60
N THR A 92 -14.91 12.56 -14.39
CA THR A 92 -14.82 12.56 -15.86
C THR A 92 -16.06 13.19 -16.51
N GLY A 93 -15.93 13.58 -17.76
CA GLY A 93 -17.03 14.18 -18.51
C GLY A 93 -17.34 15.61 -18.11
N ARG A 94 -18.50 16.11 -18.48
CA ARG A 94 -19.03 17.41 -18.06
C ARG A 94 -19.87 17.25 -16.80
N MET A 95 -19.43 17.88 -15.72
CA MET A 95 -20.14 17.86 -14.43
C MET A 95 -20.36 19.28 -13.94
N GLY A 96 -21.56 19.57 -13.47
CA GLY A 96 -21.88 20.83 -12.81
C GLY A 96 -21.14 20.99 -11.47
N LYS A 97 -20.98 22.23 -11.00
CA LYS A 97 -20.27 22.48 -9.73
C LYS A 97 -20.91 21.74 -8.56
N GLY A 98 -22.22 21.80 -8.40
CA GLY A 98 -22.90 21.10 -7.29
C GLY A 98 -22.78 19.57 -7.35
N GLU A 99 -22.72 19.01 -8.55
CA GLU A 99 -22.51 17.58 -8.74
C GLU A 99 -21.08 17.18 -8.36
N ARG A 100 -20.07 17.98 -8.73
CA ARG A 100 -18.69 17.76 -8.30
C ARG A 100 -18.54 17.86 -6.80
N GLU A 101 -19.12 18.86 -6.15
CA GLU A 101 -19.11 19.01 -4.69
C GLU A 101 -19.77 17.85 -3.96
N LYS A 102 -20.80 17.24 -4.57
CA LYS A 102 -21.51 16.09 -4.03
C LYS A 102 -20.66 14.82 -4.04
N TYR A 103 -19.88 14.59 -5.09
CA TYR A 103 -19.21 13.31 -5.31
C TYR A 103 -17.70 13.34 -5.06
N ARG A 104 -17.08 14.54 -5.11
CA ARG A 104 -15.63 14.64 -4.87
C ARG A 104 -15.27 14.30 -3.43
N ILE A 105 -14.28 13.48 -3.30
CA ILE A 105 -13.61 13.17 -2.05
C ILE A 105 -12.08 13.26 -2.27
N THR A 106 -11.35 13.64 -1.23
CA THR A 106 -9.89 13.80 -1.28
C THR A 106 -9.19 12.74 -0.43
N VAL A 107 -7.87 12.63 -0.54
CA VAL A 107 -7.07 11.73 0.32
C VAL A 107 -7.27 12.07 1.81
N PRO A 108 -7.17 13.33 2.27
CA PRO A 108 -7.46 13.68 3.66
C PRO A 108 -8.87 13.30 4.12
N ASP A 109 -9.88 13.52 3.28
CA ASP A 109 -11.26 13.12 3.63
C ASP A 109 -11.37 11.61 3.85
N CYS A 110 -10.73 10.80 2.99
CA CYS A 110 -10.73 9.34 3.14
C CYS A 110 -10.02 8.91 4.42
N ILE A 111 -8.90 9.54 4.77
CA ILE A 111 -8.14 9.26 5.98
C ILE A 111 -9.01 9.55 7.23
N GLN A 112 -9.69 10.69 7.27
CA GLN A 112 -10.62 11.03 8.35
C GLN A 112 -11.76 10.02 8.47
N ARG A 113 -12.35 9.60 7.33
CA ARG A 113 -13.39 8.56 7.31
C ARG A 113 -12.89 7.22 7.85
N ILE A 114 -11.65 6.85 7.54
CA ILE A 114 -11.04 5.62 8.06
C ILE A 114 -10.87 5.73 9.58
N GLU A 115 -10.38 6.84 10.10
CA GLU A 115 -10.26 7.06 11.54
C GLU A 115 -11.61 6.93 12.25
N GLU A 116 -12.65 7.62 11.75
CA GLU A 116 -14.01 7.54 12.28
C GLU A 116 -14.55 6.09 12.27
N GLN A 117 -14.40 5.39 11.14
CA GLN A 117 -14.98 4.06 10.92
C GLN A 117 -14.17 2.91 11.52
N THR A 118 -12.92 3.16 11.91
CA THR A 118 -12.09 2.22 12.67
C THR A 118 -12.10 2.52 14.18
N ASN A 119 -12.91 3.50 14.63
CA ASN A 119 -12.97 3.96 16.01
C ASN A 119 -11.59 4.39 16.55
N GLY A 120 -10.80 5.07 15.73
CA GLY A 120 -9.48 5.57 16.09
C GLY A 120 -8.38 4.50 16.15
N GLU A 121 -8.62 3.28 15.67
CA GLU A 121 -7.54 2.27 15.57
C GLU A 121 -6.49 2.69 14.54
N VAL A 122 -6.90 3.33 13.44
CA VAL A 122 -6.04 3.94 12.43
C VAL A 122 -6.35 5.43 12.40
N THR A 123 -5.41 6.25 12.83
CA THR A 123 -5.58 7.71 12.96
C THR A 123 -4.97 8.46 11.79
N VAL A 124 -5.26 9.75 11.68
CA VAL A 124 -4.66 10.63 10.65
C VAL A 124 -3.12 10.67 10.73
N ASP A 125 -2.56 10.53 11.93
CA ASP A 125 -1.11 10.57 12.18
C ASP A 125 -0.39 9.29 11.75
N ASP A 126 -1.11 8.25 11.36
CA ASP A 126 -0.53 6.96 10.97
C ASP A 126 -0.13 6.91 9.48
N TRP A 127 -0.44 7.94 8.70
CA TRP A 127 -0.24 7.96 7.26
C TRP A 127 0.99 8.75 6.84
N PHE A 128 1.69 8.22 5.85
CA PHE A 128 2.85 8.87 5.24
C PHE A 128 2.62 9.12 3.75
N PRO A 129 2.99 10.29 3.22
CA PRO A 129 3.06 10.49 1.78
C PRO A 129 3.98 9.45 1.11
N VAL A 130 3.63 9.01 -0.10
CA VAL A 130 4.42 7.99 -0.82
C VAL A 130 5.91 8.32 -0.91
N PRO A 131 6.35 9.58 -1.17
CA PRO A 131 7.77 9.92 -1.24
C PRO A 131 8.55 9.68 0.06
N SER A 132 7.88 9.58 1.20
CA SER A 132 8.56 9.25 2.46
C SER A 132 9.26 7.88 2.43
N CYS A 133 8.89 7.00 1.48
CA CYS A 133 9.52 5.69 1.32
C CYS A 133 10.84 5.73 0.52
N MET A 134 11.24 6.86 -0.04
CA MET A 134 12.48 6.97 -0.86
C MET A 134 13.74 6.48 -0.13
N PRO A 135 13.98 6.80 1.17
CA PRO A 135 15.15 6.28 1.89
C PRO A 135 15.24 4.76 1.92
N LEU A 136 14.09 4.07 2.01
CA LEU A 136 14.06 2.61 1.94
C LEU A 136 14.51 2.11 0.56
N THR A 137 14.04 2.75 -0.51
CA THR A 137 14.45 2.42 -1.88
C THR A 137 15.95 2.69 -2.07
N ASN A 138 16.43 3.84 -1.61
CA ASN A 138 17.84 4.24 -1.69
C ASN A 138 18.78 3.24 -1.01
N VAL A 139 18.45 2.80 0.20
CA VAL A 139 19.28 1.82 0.92
C VAL A 139 19.27 0.46 0.26
N ILE A 140 18.13 -0.01 -0.26
CA ILE A 140 18.03 -1.28 -1.00
C ILE A 140 18.85 -1.20 -2.31
N GLU A 141 18.79 -0.10 -3.03
CA GLU A 141 19.60 0.14 -4.22
C GLU A 141 21.11 0.13 -3.89
N ALA A 142 21.51 0.86 -2.86
CA ALA A 142 22.91 0.91 -2.43
C ALA A 142 23.45 -0.49 -2.05
N PHE A 143 22.67 -1.31 -1.32
CA PHE A 143 23.07 -2.67 -0.99
C PHE A 143 23.07 -3.63 -2.19
N SER A 144 22.04 -3.55 -3.04
CA SER A 144 21.90 -4.46 -4.18
C SER A 144 22.79 -4.11 -5.36
N SER A 145 23.24 -2.86 -5.46
CA SER A 145 23.90 -2.28 -6.66
C SER A 145 23.06 -2.41 -7.93
N LYS A 146 21.76 -2.46 -7.79
CA LYS A 146 20.80 -2.54 -8.90
C LYS A 146 19.83 -1.38 -8.78
N PRO A 147 19.60 -0.63 -9.86
CA PRO A 147 18.60 0.43 -9.88
C PRO A 147 17.26 -0.07 -9.35
N LYS A 148 16.63 0.74 -8.53
CA LYS A 148 15.30 0.51 -8.01
C LYS A 148 14.38 1.63 -8.44
N TYR A 149 13.10 1.31 -8.46
CA TYR A 149 12.09 2.31 -8.77
C TYR A 149 11.99 3.30 -7.61
N GLU A 150 12.25 4.57 -7.89
CA GLU A 150 12.09 5.63 -6.90
C GLU A 150 10.61 6.02 -6.81
N LEU A 151 10.09 6.08 -5.60
CA LEU A 151 8.72 6.54 -5.34
C LEU A 151 8.71 8.07 -5.14
N SER A 152 9.21 8.81 -6.13
CA SER A 152 9.44 10.26 -6.08
C SER A 152 8.26 11.11 -6.53
N ILE A 153 7.07 10.53 -6.60
CA ILE A 153 5.83 11.23 -6.96
C ILE A 153 5.58 12.44 -6.06
N HIS A 154 4.72 13.34 -6.51
CA HIS A 154 4.30 14.47 -5.69
C HIS A 154 3.59 13.97 -4.41
N PHE A 155 3.87 14.58 -3.26
CA PHE A 155 3.36 14.16 -1.95
C PHE A 155 1.82 14.10 -1.87
N ALA A 156 1.12 14.94 -2.65
CA ALA A 156 -0.34 14.96 -2.69
C ALA A 156 -0.96 13.86 -3.58
N CYS A 157 -0.14 13.06 -4.29
CA CYS A 157 -0.65 12.00 -5.15
C CYS A 157 -1.14 10.79 -4.37
N GLY A 158 -0.54 10.51 -3.20
CA GLY A 158 -0.94 9.37 -2.42
C GLY A 158 -0.28 9.31 -1.06
N ALA A 159 -0.84 8.48 -0.21
CA ALA A 159 -0.33 8.18 1.12
C ALA A 159 -0.45 6.68 1.40
N GLY A 160 0.31 6.19 2.36
CA GLY A 160 0.24 4.79 2.77
C GLY A 160 0.57 4.59 4.23
N THR A 161 0.11 3.47 4.77
CA THR A 161 0.47 2.97 6.09
C THR A 161 0.42 1.45 6.12
N TYR A 162 1.06 0.84 7.10
CA TYR A 162 0.91 -0.57 7.42
C TYR A 162 0.18 -0.73 8.74
N ILE A 163 -0.79 -1.63 8.77
CA ILE A 163 -1.50 -2.02 9.97
C ILE A 163 -1.30 -3.51 10.22
N PHE A 164 -1.27 -3.91 11.48
CA PHE A 164 -1.11 -5.29 11.91
C PHE A 164 -2.30 -5.67 12.77
N GLU A 165 -2.72 -6.92 12.69
CA GLU A 165 -3.73 -7.44 13.59
C GLU A 165 -3.08 -7.87 14.91
N ASP A 166 -3.56 -7.35 16.02
CA ASP A 166 -3.25 -7.91 17.33
C ASP A 166 -3.98 -9.25 17.51
N ALA A 167 -3.23 -10.31 17.80
CA ALA A 167 -3.77 -11.67 17.83
C ALA A 167 -4.82 -11.90 18.92
N GLU A 168 -4.75 -11.14 20.03
CA GLU A 168 -5.63 -11.28 21.19
C GLU A 168 -6.88 -10.42 21.06
N THR A 169 -6.70 -9.14 20.73
CA THR A 169 -7.79 -8.16 20.68
C THR A 169 -8.50 -8.05 19.34
N LYS A 170 -7.88 -8.58 18.27
CA LYS A 170 -8.33 -8.45 16.89
C LYS A 170 -8.40 -7.00 16.38
N LYS A 171 -7.79 -6.07 17.11
CA LYS A 171 -7.69 -4.66 16.72
C LYS A 171 -6.56 -4.43 15.72
N PHE A 172 -6.69 -3.36 14.97
CA PHE A 172 -5.59 -2.87 14.15
C PHE A 172 -4.57 -2.10 14.99
N VAL A 173 -3.31 -2.40 14.77
CA VAL A 173 -2.19 -1.66 15.35
C VAL A 173 -1.34 -1.13 14.19
N PRO A 174 -1.42 0.17 13.87
CA PRO A 174 -0.56 0.80 12.88
C PRO A 174 0.92 0.67 13.26
N LEU A 175 1.77 0.57 12.24
CA LEU A 175 3.23 0.48 12.40
C LEU A 175 3.80 1.64 13.23
N THR A 176 3.24 2.82 13.11
CA THR A 176 3.59 4.05 13.84
C THR A 176 3.45 3.92 15.36
N LYS A 177 2.58 3.05 15.85
CA LYS A 177 2.32 2.91 17.29
C LYS A 177 3.43 2.17 18.03
N PHE A 178 4.29 1.43 17.31
CA PHE A 178 5.35 0.63 17.90
C PHE A 178 6.69 0.68 17.13
N CYS A 179 6.78 1.51 16.09
CA CYS A 179 8.01 1.71 15.33
C CYS A 179 8.26 3.20 15.10
N ASP A 180 9.47 3.66 15.44
CA ASP A 180 9.96 4.97 15.02
C ASP A 180 10.36 4.92 13.54
N ILE A 181 9.36 5.16 12.69
CA ILE A 181 9.51 5.09 11.23
C ILE A 181 10.44 6.19 10.74
N GLN A 182 10.33 7.41 11.27
CA GLN A 182 11.13 8.52 10.82
C GLN A 182 12.61 8.29 11.12
N GLY A 183 12.97 7.94 12.35
CA GLY A 183 14.36 7.63 12.70
C GLY A 183 14.92 6.45 11.93
N MET A 184 14.07 5.45 11.59
CA MET A 184 14.47 4.34 10.74
C MET A 184 14.74 4.77 9.29
N LEU A 185 13.93 5.65 8.71
CA LEU A 185 14.12 6.16 7.36
C LEU A 185 15.36 7.06 7.27
N GLU A 186 15.61 7.89 8.27
CA GLU A 186 16.84 8.69 8.40
C GLU A 186 18.08 7.78 8.45
N LEU A 187 18.05 6.71 9.25
CA LEU A 187 19.13 5.71 9.25
C LEU A 187 19.35 5.11 7.86
N PHE A 188 18.29 4.80 7.12
CA PHE A 188 18.41 4.22 5.79
C PHE A 188 19.07 5.17 4.80
N GLU A 189 18.70 6.46 4.83
CA GLU A 189 19.32 7.47 3.97
C GLU A 189 20.80 7.65 4.27
N ASP A 190 21.15 7.83 5.56
CA ASP A 190 22.55 7.92 6.00
C ASP A 190 23.36 6.71 5.52
N LYS A 191 22.81 5.50 5.64
CA LYS A 191 23.53 4.28 5.27
C LYS A 191 23.61 4.10 3.74
N ALA A 192 22.65 4.58 3.00
CA ALA A 192 22.74 4.62 1.54
C ALA A 192 23.86 5.55 1.09
N GLU A 193 23.97 6.74 1.69
CA GLU A 193 25.07 7.69 1.42
C GLU A 193 26.45 7.13 1.81
N GLU A 194 26.55 6.50 2.97
CA GLU A 194 27.79 5.84 3.41
C GLU A 194 28.29 4.80 2.39
N ILE A 195 27.39 4.00 1.82
CA ILE A 195 27.73 3.00 0.82
C ILE A 195 28.12 3.67 -0.50
N ARG A 196 27.39 4.71 -0.92
CA ARG A 196 27.70 5.48 -2.14
C ARG A 196 29.06 6.17 -2.03
N SER A 197 29.47 6.58 -0.82
CA SER A 197 30.79 7.16 -0.54
C SER A 197 31.92 6.14 -0.40
N GLY A 198 31.66 4.85 -0.61
CA GLY A 198 32.66 3.78 -0.64
C GLY A 198 32.82 2.95 0.62
N LYS A 199 31.94 3.12 1.63
CA LYS A 199 31.96 2.22 2.81
C LYS A 199 31.59 0.79 2.42
N ASN A 200 32.17 -0.17 3.14
CA ASN A 200 31.94 -1.58 2.88
C ASN A 200 30.49 -1.98 3.16
N LYS A 201 29.78 -2.45 2.14
CA LYS A 201 28.37 -2.83 2.18
C LYS A 201 28.04 -3.89 3.25
N TYR A 202 28.93 -4.86 3.45
CA TYR A 202 28.70 -5.93 4.41
C TYR A 202 28.68 -5.42 5.86
N PHE A 203 29.67 -4.61 6.23
CA PHE A 203 29.73 -4.02 7.56
C PHE A 203 28.59 -3.04 7.79
N THR A 204 28.26 -2.22 6.80
CA THR A 204 27.13 -1.28 6.87
C THR A 204 25.81 -2.02 7.05
N MET A 205 25.60 -3.15 6.37
CA MET A 205 24.41 -3.97 6.53
C MET A 205 24.30 -4.55 7.95
N LEU A 206 25.39 -5.08 8.52
CA LEU A 206 25.38 -5.59 9.89
C LEU A 206 25.04 -4.49 10.91
N GLU A 207 25.54 -3.27 10.66
CA GLU A 207 25.22 -2.11 11.48
C GLU A 207 23.73 -1.75 11.40
N VAL A 208 23.15 -1.70 10.20
CA VAL A 208 21.70 -1.47 10.00
C VAL A 208 20.89 -2.50 10.76
N VAL A 209 21.13 -3.80 10.53
CA VAL A 209 20.39 -4.89 11.19
C VAL A 209 20.46 -4.77 12.71
N ARG A 210 21.64 -4.43 13.26
CA ARG A 210 21.79 -4.22 14.70
C ARG A 210 20.99 -3.05 15.23
N LYS A 211 20.98 -1.91 14.50
CA LYS A 211 20.27 -0.68 14.89
C LYS A 211 18.76 -0.79 14.76
N LEU A 212 18.24 -1.62 13.83
CA LEU A 212 16.81 -1.78 13.60
C LEU A 212 16.01 -2.11 14.86
N LYS A 213 16.59 -2.87 15.79
CA LYS A 213 15.94 -3.20 17.06
C LYS A 213 15.63 -1.98 17.92
N GLY A 214 16.43 -0.92 17.79
CA GLY A 214 16.28 0.32 18.57
C GLY A 214 15.07 1.16 18.15
N PHE A 215 14.54 0.93 16.94
CA PHE A 215 13.38 1.65 16.43
C PHE A 215 12.05 0.97 16.74
N VAL A 216 12.06 -0.22 17.35
CA VAL A 216 10.85 -1.00 17.64
C VAL A 216 10.60 -1.06 19.13
N ASP A 217 9.46 -0.53 19.56
CA ASP A 217 8.96 -0.72 20.92
C ASP A 217 8.28 -2.09 21.03
N THR A 218 9.05 -3.08 21.48
CA THR A 218 8.60 -4.46 21.61
C THR A 218 7.46 -4.66 22.61
N LYS A 219 7.22 -3.69 23.50
CA LYS A 219 6.11 -3.75 24.48
C LYS A 219 4.77 -3.35 23.85
N LYS A 220 4.83 -2.51 22.81
CA LYS A 220 3.64 -2.05 22.08
C LYS A 220 3.41 -2.84 20.80
N GLN A 221 4.36 -3.66 20.41
CA GLN A 221 4.26 -4.50 19.22
C GLN A 221 3.16 -5.55 19.39
N PRO A 222 2.32 -5.77 18.35
CA PRO A 222 1.29 -6.80 18.40
C PRO A 222 1.83 -8.18 18.75
N ALA A 223 1.04 -8.95 19.49
CA ALA A 223 1.43 -10.30 19.90
C ALA A 223 1.74 -11.19 18.67
N GLY A 224 2.86 -11.92 18.75
CA GLY A 224 3.31 -12.82 17.69
C GLY A 224 3.96 -12.13 16.48
N LEU A 225 4.20 -10.83 16.51
CA LEU A 225 4.98 -10.08 15.54
C LEU A 225 6.41 -9.89 16.05
N ASP A 226 7.42 -10.08 15.19
CA ASP A 226 8.82 -9.70 15.46
C ASP A 226 9.32 -8.86 14.28
N LEU A 227 9.02 -7.57 14.34
CA LEU A 227 9.29 -6.62 13.26
C LEU A 227 10.79 -6.51 12.97
N ALA A 228 11.63 -6.44 13.99
CA ALA A 228 13.07 -6.31 13.82
C ALA A 228 13.67 -7.54 13.11
N LYS A 229 13.20 -8.75 13.44
CA LYS A 229 13.58 -9.98 12.75
C LYS A 229 13.08 -10.00 11.30
N MET A 230 11.88 -9.50 11.06
CA MET A 230 11.32 -9.43 9.71
C MET A 230 12.14 -8.48 8.83
N PHE A 231 12.46 -7.29 9.27
CA PHE A 231 13.34 -6.36 8.56
C PHE A 231 14.74 -6.94 8.33
N GLY A 232 15.32 -7.53 9.36
CA GLY A 232 16.62 -8.21 9.24
C GLY A 232 16.62 -9.29 8.16
N ASN A 233 15.57 -10.11 8.09
CA ASN A 233 15.43 -11.16 7.08
C ASN A 233 15.31 -10.58 5.67
N ILE A 234 14.54 -9.48 5.47
CA ILE A 234 14.38 -8.82 4.17
C ILE A 234 15.73 -8.31 3.67
N LEU A 235 16.47 -7.62 4.51
CA LEU A 235 17.78 -7.06 4.16
C LEU A 235 18.83 -8.14 3.89
N MET A 236 18.85 -9.22 4.69
CA MET A 236 19.85 -10.29 4.55
C MET A 236 19.57 -11.24 3.39
N LYS A 237 18.32 -11.66 3.20
CA LYS A 237 17.97 -12.64 2.17
C LYS A 237 17.85 -12.05 0.79
N ARG A 238 17.60 -10.74 0.67
CA ARG A 238 17.44 -10.01 -0.60
C ARG A 238 16.44 -10.66 -1.56
N SER A 239 15.49 -11.46 -1.05
CA SER A 239 14.52 -12.21 -1.85
C SER A 239 13.10 -11.66 -1.63
N PHE A 240 12.28 -11.75 -2.66
CA PHE A 240 10.85 -11.41 -2.57
C PHE A 240 10.09 -12.32 -1.60
N ASP A 241 10.55 -13.58 -1.40
CA ASP A 241 9.91 -14.50 -0.47
C ASP A 241 9.99 -14.03 1.00
N SER A 242 11.05 -13.27 1.34
CA SER A 242 11.16 -12.66 2.68
C SER A 242 10.19 -11.48 2.88
N VAL A 243 9.79 -10.81 1.80
CA VAL A 243 8.74 -9.78 1.81
C VAL A 243 7.36 -10.43 1.95
N GLY A 244 7.16 -11.63 1.39
CA GLY A 244 5.92 -12.39 1.54
C GLY A 244 5.55 -12.65 3.00
N SER A 245 6.53 -12.94 3.87
CA SER A 245 6.28 -13.13 5.31
C SER A 245 5.78 -11.88 6.05
N TRP A 246 6.07 -10.69 5.53
CA TRP A 246 5.56 -9.42 6.02
C TRP A 246 4.05 -9.29 5.79
N HIS A 247 3.59 -9.63 4.60
CA HIS A 247 2.19 -9.49 4.20
C HIS A 247 1.26 -10.53 4.84
N VAL A 248 1.79 -11.62 5.36
CA VAL A 248 0.98 -12.62 6.10
C VAL A 248 0.45 -12.07 7.44
N LYS A 249 1.11 -11.06 8.01
CA LYS A 249 0.74 -10.46 9.31
C LYS A 249 0.37 -8.99 9.25
N GLY A 250 0.63 -8.33 8.13
CA GLY A 250 0.39 -6.90 7.93
C GLY A 250 -0.45 -6.65 6.69
N LEU A 251 -1.36 -5.69 6.79
CA LEU A 251 -2.16 -5.18 5.69
C LEU A 251 -1.64 -3.80 5.31
N PHE A 252 -1.26 -3.63 4.05
CA PHE A 252 -0.94 -2.30 3.53
C PHE A 252 -2.23 -1.54 3.22
N LEU A 253 -2.34 -0.34 3.73
CA LEU A 253 -3.38 0.61 3.34
C LEU A 253 -2.72 1.71 2.51
N GLY A 254 -3.12 1.82 1.26
CA GLY A 254 -2.68 2.84 0.33
C GLY A 254 -3.82 3.75 -0.09
N MET A 255 -3.46 4.95 -0.49
CA MET A 255 -4.35 5.88 -1.17
C MET A 255 -3.65 6.44 -2.39
N MET A 256 -4.36 6.53 -3.50
CA MET A 256 -3.88 7.13 -4.72
C MET A 256 -5.00 7.96 -5.35
N HIS A 257 -4.79 9.26 -5.48
CA HIS A 257 -5.75 10.17 -6.08
C HIS A 257 -5.25 10.64 -7.45
N PHE A 258 -5.80 10.05 -8.48
CA PHE A 258 -5.55 10.48 -9.85
C PHE A 258 -6.14 11.86 -10.11
N GLN A 259 -5.46 12.63 -10.94
CA GLN A 259 -5.95 13.95 -11.35
C GLN A 259 -7.10 13.83 -12.35
N ASP A 260 -7.90 14.87 -12.41
CA ASP A 260 -8.91 15.05 -13.43
C ASP A 260 -8.92 16.52 -13.90
N LYS A 261 -9.63 16.82 -14.97
CA LYS A 261 -9.69 18.16 -15.56
C LYS A 261 -10.17 19.30 -14.64
N TYR A 262 -10.62 19.00 -13.42
CA TYR A 262 -11.08 19.97 -12.44
C TYR A 262 -10.12 20.21 -11.29
N ASN A 263 -9.04 19.40 -11.20
CA ASN A 263 -8.01 19.49 -10.18
C ASN A 263 -6.60 19.26 -10.75
N GLU A 264 -6.44 19.48 -12.05
CA GLU A 264 -5.16 19.35 -12.72
C GLU A 264 -4.11 20.28 -12.09
N ASP A 265 -2.94 19.70 -11.81
CA ASP A 265 -1.79 20.37 -11.23
C ASP A 265 -0.53 19.95 -12.03
N LEU A 266 0.11 20.92 -12.69
CA LEU A 266 1.25 20.65 -13.55
C LEU A 266 2.48 20.16 -12.78
N GLU A 267 2.68 20.58 -11.53
CA GLU A 267 3.80 20.07 -10.71
C GLU A 267 3.61 18.59 -10.39
N ARG A 268 2.40 18.17 -10.06
CA ARG A 268 2.07 16.77 -9.89
C ARG A 268 2.27 15.97 -11.18
N LEU A 269 1.87 16.55 -12.30
CA LEU A 269 2.00 15.91 -13.61
C LEU A 269 3.47 15.68 -13.99
N GLN A 270 4.34 16.66 -13.72
CA GLN A 270 5.78 16.56 -13.97
C GLN A 270 6.48 15.50 -13.10
N ARG A 271 5.91 15.16 -11.96
CA ARG A 271 6.42 14.14 -11.02
C ARG A 271 5.61 12.84 -11.07
N CYS A 272 4.82 12.64 -12.11
CA CYS A 272 3.99 11.45 -12.21
C CYS A 272 4.84 10.21 -12.57
N ASP A 273 4.80 9.19 -11.73
CA ASP A 273 5.49 7.91 -11.96
C ASP A 273 4.64 6.91 -12.76
N ILE A 274 3.39 7.25 -13.04
CA ILE A 274 2.48 6.42 -13.83
C ILE A 274 2.36 7.00 -15.22
N HIS A 275 2.70 6.18 -16.23
CA HIS A 275 2.79 6.63 -17.60
C HIS A 275 2.02 5.72 -18.55
N TYR A 276 1.45 6.31 -19.58
CA TYR A 276 0.94 5.60 -20.74
C TYR A 276 2.01 5.57 -21.85
N LEU A 277 2.20 4.39 -22.42
CA LEU A 277 2.94 4.24 -23.67
C LEU A 277 1.95 4.34 -24.83
N THR A 278 2.12 5.35 -25.68
CA THR A 278 1.27 5.56 -26.85
C THR A 278 1.79 4.75 -28.06
N PRO A 279 0.94 4.47 -29.08
CA PRO A 279 1.36 3.72 -30.27
C PRO A 279 2.52 4.35 -31.05
N ASP A 280 2.71 5.67 -30.95
CA ASP A 280 3.82 6.43 -31.52
C ASP A 280 5.05 6.50 -30.59
N LEU A 281 5.14 5.58 -29.61
CA LEU A 281 6.26 5.42 -28.67
C LEU A 281 6.54 6.62 -27.78
N ARG A 282 5.57 7.50 -27.56
CA ARG A 282 5.68 8.54 -26.54
C ARG A 282 5.27 7.98 -25.18
N ILE A 283 5.91 8.49 -24.13
CA ILE A 283 5.56 8.26 -22.75
C ILE A 283 4.80 9.49 -22.26
N VAL A 284 3.57 9.29 -21.84
CA VAL A 284 2.67 10.37 -21.38
C VAL A 284 2.32 10.13 -19.92
N PRO A 285 2.49 11.11 -19.03
CA PRO A 285 2.05 10.96 -17.64
C PRO A 285 0.54 10.78 -17.57
N PHE A 286 0.10 10.07 -16.51
CA PHE A 286 -1.31 9.81 -16.29
C PHE A 286 -2.09 11.06 -15.89
#